data_32dc3520aae0090cc339f5ca29b53183
#
_entry.id   32dc3520aae0090cc339f5ca29b53183
#
_cell.length_a   1.000
_cell.length_b   1.000
_cell.length_c   1.000
_cell.angle_alpha   90.00
_cell.angle_beta   90.00
_cell.angle_gamma   90.00
#
_symmetry.space_group_name_H-M   'P 1'
#
loop_
_entity.id
_entity.type
_entity.pdbx_description
1 polymer ?
#
loop_
_entity_poly.entity_id
_entity_poly.type
_entity_poly.pdbx_seq_one_letter_code
_entity_poly.pdbx_strand_id
1 'polypeptide(L)'
;AVPLNFRYTSDEIDYCLKLADVDVLFFGPEFIGRVEAIVPKISQQMLLFFVGDTCPSFAEDYHRATANCSSMAPKVLIDDEDEAAIYYSSGTTGFPKAILLKHHALAQSARMEAIHHATTHNDVFLCIPPLYHTGAKMHWFGSLFTGSKAVLLKGNSPQAIFQAVSSERCSIV
;
A
#
# COMPACT_ATOMS: atom_id res chain seq x y z
N ALA A 1 5.91 -6.52 -0.67
CA ALA A 1 5.42 -5.17 -0.29
C ALA A 1 4.93 -5.15 1.16
N VAL A 2 5.17 -4.04 1.89
CA VAL A 2 4.83 -3.93 3.32
C VAL A 2 4.05 -2.61 3.55
N PRO A 3 2.72 -2.60 3.35
CA PRO A 3 1.92 -1.41 3.59
C PRO A 3 1.75 -1.16 5.09
N LEU A 4 2.18 0.02 5.55
CA LEU A 4 2.11 0.42 6.95
C LEU A 4 0.85 1.25 7.22
N ASN A 5 0.28 1.09 8.42
CA ASN A 5 -0.83 1.91 8.87
C ASN A 5 -0.36 3.36 9.08
N PHE A 6 -1.02 4.31 8.42
CA PHE A 6 -0.70 5.74 8.54
C PHE A 6 -0.83 6.31 9.96
N ARG A 7 -1.48 5.57 10.87
CA ARG A 7 -1.63 5.95 12.30
C ARG A 7 -0.50 5.46 13.19
N TYR A 8 0.40 4.62 12.66
CA TYR A 8 1.50 4.10 13.48
C TYR A 8 2.37 5.21 14.05
N THR A 9 2.74 5.04 15.31
CA THR A 9 3.76 5.83 15.99
C THR A 9 5.15 5.49 15.44
N SER A 10 6.15 6.29 15.77
CA SER A 10 7.53 6.01 15.38
C SER A 10 8.02 4.64 15.86
N ASP A 11 7.68 4.24 17.09
CA ASP A 11 8.10 2.95 17.63
C ASP A 11 7.38 1.77 16.93
N GLU A 12 6.12 1.91 16.55
CA GLU A 12 5.40 0.91 15.77
C GLU A 12 5.96 0.81 14.35
N ILE A 13 6.34 1.92 13.72
CA ILE A 13 7.01 1.93 12.41
C ILE A 13 8.35 1.19 12.52
N ASP A 14 9.21 1.56 13.48
CA ASP A 14 10.51 0.90 13.71
C ASP A 14 10.35 -0.60 13.92
N TYR A 15 9.39 -1.00 14.75
CA TYR A 15 9.07 -2.40 14.99
C TYR A 15 8.66 -3.13 13.70
N CYS A 16 7.75 -2.56 12.93
CA CYS A 16 7.25 -3.17 11.68
C CYS A 16 8.36 -3.29 10.62
N LEU A 17 9.19 -2.25 10.47
CA LEU A 17 10.32 -2.26 9.52
C LEU A 17 11.33 -3.36 9.86
N LYS A 18 11.67 -3.52 11.14
CA LYS A 18 12.59 -4.56 11.61
C LYS A 18 12.00 -5.97 11.49
N LEU A 19 10.73 -6.14 11.85
CA LEU A 19 10.05 -7.44 11.78
C LEU A 19 9.94 -7.96 10.34
N ALA A 20 9.76 -7.06 9.38
CA ALA A 20 9.62 -7.40 7.96
C ALA A 20 10.94 -7.31 7.18
N ASP A 21 12.06 -7.04 7.85
CA ASP A 21 13.40 -6.89 7.24
C ASP A 21 13.36 -5.98 5.99
N VAL A 22 12.85 -4.75 6.18
CA VAL A 22 12.59 -3.82 5.08
C VAL A 22 13.87 -3.16 4.61
N ASP A 23 14.16 -3.24 3.32
CA ASP A 23 15.31 -2.59 2.67
C ASP A 23 15.00 -1.16 2.20
N VAL A 24 13.74 -0.89 1.86
CA VAL A 24 13.35 0.39 1.24
C VAL A 24 12.06 0.90 1.86
N LEU A 25 12.05 2.15 2.34
CA LEU A 25 10.86 2.83 2.86
C LEU A 25 10.51 4.03 2.00
N PHE A 26 9.26 4.05 1.49
CA PHE A 26 8.65 5.23 0.86
C PHE A 26 7.73 5.93 1.85
N PHE A 27 7.83 7.24 1.98
CA PHE A 27 6.98 8.01 2.90
C PHE A 27 6.66 9.42 2.37
N GLY A 28 5.52 9.96 2.80
CA GLY A 28 5.04 11.29 2.44
C GLY A 28 5.32 12.35 3.52
N PRO A 29 4.93 13.62 3.25
CA PRO A 29 5.20 14.76 4.14
C PRO A 29 4.66 14.58 5.56
N GLU A 30 3.51 13.94 5.72
CA GLU A 30 2.86 13.70 7.00
C GLU A 30 3.62 12.76 7.94
N PHE A 31 4.63 12.06 7.41
CA PHE A 31 5.44 11.09 8.17
C PHE A 31 6.85 11.58 8.51
N ILE A 32 7.28 12.75 8.03
CA ILE A 32 8.65 13.26 8.21
C ILE A 32 9.11 13.13 9.66
N GLY A 33 8.38 13.71 10.62
CA GLY A 33 8.82 13.68 12.03
C GLY A 33 8.83 12.28 12.64
N ARG A 34 7.94 11.38 12.19
CA ARG A 34 7.90 9.99 12.66
C ARG A 34 9.07 9.17 12.11
N VAL A 35 9.41 9.37 10.83
CA VAL A 35 10.55 8.69 10.19
C VAL A 35 11.87 9.26 10.72
N GLU A 36 12.01 10.58 10.85
CA GLU A 36 13.19 11.23 11.42
C GLU A 36 13.55 10.67 12.81
N ALA A 37 12.54 10.45 13.66
CA ALA A 37 12.74 9.91 15.00
C ALA A 37 13.31 8.47 15.02
N ILE A 38 13.17 7.71 13.93
CA ILE A 38 13.67 6.35 13.83
C ILE A 38 14.96 6.22 13.01
N VAL A 39 15.39 7.25 12.28
CA VAL A 39 16.63 7.24 11.49
C VAL A 39 17.84 6.72 12.30
N PRO A 40 18.04 7.11 13.57
CA PRO A 40 19.15 6.57 14.36
C PRO A 40 19.04 5.09 14.75
N LYS A 41 17.83 4.50 14.60
CA LYS A 41 17.51 3.14 15.05
C LYS A 41 17.46 2.11 13.90
N ILE A 42 17.29 2.57 12.65
CA ILE A 42 17.20 1.71 11.47
C ILE A 42 18.59 1.41 10.89
N SER A 43 18.66 0.37 10.04
CA SER A 43 19.90 0.01 9.35
C SER A 43 20.37 1.16 8.45
N GLN A 44 21.68 1.43 8.45
CA GLN A 44 22.31 2.39 7.53
C GLN A 44 22.21 1.96 6.05
N GLN A 45 21.88 0.70 5.80
CA GLN A 45 21.67 0.16 4.44
C GLN A 45 20.24 0.35 3.93
N MET A 46 19.27 0.70 4.82
CA MET A 46 17.90 0.95 4.44
C MET A 46 17.82 2.24 3.62
N LEU A 47 17.19 2.16 2.44
CA LEU A 47 16.95 3.31 1.58
C LEU A 47 15.66 4.01 1.99
N LEU A 48 15.73 5.33 2.17
CA LEU A 48 14.58 6.17 2.53
C LEU A 48 14.24 7.06 1.34
N PHE A 49 13.08 6.85 0.72
CA PHE A 49 12.57 7.68 -0.38
C PHE A 49 11.42 8.55 0.09
N PHE A 50 11.57 9.85 -0.10
CA PHE A 50 10.53 10.82 0.18
C PHE A 50 9.71 11.12 -1.07
N VAL A 51 8.39 11.06 -0.94
CA VAL A 51 7.41 11.38 -1.99
C VAL A 51 6.68 12.66 -1.62
N GLY A 52 7.09 13.79 -2.17
CA GLY A 52 6.52 15.12 -1.87
C GLY A 52 7.40 16.25 -2.44
N ASP A 53 7.04 17.50 -2.12
CA ASP A 53 7.68 18.67 -2.74
C ASP A 53 9.03 19.05 -2.09
N THR A 54 9.16 18.90 -0.78
CA THR A 54 10.37 19.31 -0.04
C THR A 54 10.97 18.11 0.70
N CYS A 55 11.97 17.50 0.07
CA CYS A 55 12.65 16.33 0.60
C CYS A 55 13.49 16.67 1.84
N PRO A 56 13.32 15.96 2.97
CA PRO A 56 14.16 16.13 4.14
C PRO A 56 15.58 15.61 3.88
N SER A 57 16.57 16.17 4.59
CA SER A 57 17.99 15.85 4.39
C SER A 57 18.39 14.40 4.66
N PHE A 58 17.60 13.67 5.40
CA PHE A 58 17.84 12.26 5.75
C PHE A 58 17.28 11.25 4.74
N ALA A 59 16.62 11.71 3.66
CA ALA A 59 16.00 10.84 2.66
C ALA A 59 16.41 11.28 1.25
N GLU A 60 16.14 10.41 0.26
CA GLU A 60 16.28 10.71 -1.15
C GLU A 60 14.94 11.14 -1.74
N ASP A 61 14.97 12.14 -2.63
CA ASP A 61 13.78 12.56 -3.38
C ASP A 61 13.41 11.49 -4.41
N TYR A 62 12.21 10.93 -4.29
CA TYR A 62 11.72 9.87 -5.17
C TYR A 62 11.70 10.27 -6.64
N HIS A 63 11.21 11.47 -6.96
CA HIS A 63 11.08 11.93 -8.35
C HIS A 63 12.45 12.12 -8.99
N ARG A 64 13.40 12.67 -8.24
CA ARG A 64 14.77 12.86 -8.71
C ARG A 64 15.49 11.52 -8.89
N ALA A 65 15.34 10.60 -7.93
CA ALA A 65 15.95 9.28 -7.99
C ALA A 65 15.44 8.45 -9.17
N THR A 66 14.18 8.59 -9.53
CA THR A 66 13.53 7.81 -10.61
C THR A 66 13.54 8.50 -11.97
N ALA A 67 13.93 9.76 -12.06
CA ALA A 67 13.85 10.56 -13.29
C ALA A 67 14.56 9.94 -14.52
N ASN A 68 15.64 9.21 -14.29
CA ASN A 68 16.44 8.56 -15.34
C ASN A 68 16.32 7.02 -15.31
N CYS A 69 15.38 6.48 -14.57
CA CYS A 69 15.16 5.04 -14.54
C CYS A 69 14.51 4.55 -15.84
N SER A 70 14.80 3.32 -16.21
CA SER A 70 14.13 2.68 -17.35
C SER A 70 12.64 2.46 -17.05
N SER A 71 11.79 2.76 -18.04
CA SER A 71 10.36 2.43 -17.99
C SER A 71 10.05 0.99 -18.37
N MET A 72 11.07 0.21 -18.74
CA MET A 72 10.88 -1.22 -19.06
C MET A 72 10.62 -2.02 -17.77
N ALA A 73 9.66 -2.95 -17.85
CA ALA A 73 9.44 -3.89 -16.76
C ALA A 73 10.70 -4.71 -16.46
N PRO A 74 11.08 -4.89 -15.20
CA PRO A 74 12.21 -5.74 -14.84
C PRO A 74 11.96 -7.19 -15.28
N LYS A 75 13.01 -7.86 -15.77
CA LYS A 75 12.94 -9.27 -16.15
C LYS A 75 13.13 -10.16 -14.92
N VAL A 76 12.11 -10.23 -14.09
CA VAL A 76 12.08 -11.06 -12.89
C VAL A 76 11.03 -12.15 -13.11
N LEU A 77 11.39 -13.41 -12.87
CA LEU A 77 10.43 -14.51 -12.80
C LEU A 77 9.80 -14.47 -11.39
N ILE A 78 8.49 -14.44 -11.35
CA ILE A 78 7.70 -14.47 -10.11
C ILE A 78 6.87 -15.75 -10.16
N ASP A 79 6.97 -16.56 -9.10
CA ASP A 79 6.17 -17.76 -8.91
C ASP A 79 4.98 -17.48 -7.98
N ASP A 80 3.92 -18.26 -8.12
CA ASP A 80 2.74 -18.17 -7.26
C ASP A 80 3.06 -18.42 -5.77
N GLU A 81 4.12 -19.17 -5.48
CA GLU A 81 4.59 -19.48 -4.13
C GLU A 81 5.55 -18.42 -3.55
N ASP A 82 5.99 -17.45 -4.37
CA ASP A 82 6.82 -16.37 -3.88
C ASP A 82 6.08 -15.47 -2.88
N GLU A 83 6.84 -14.87 -1.97
CA GLU A 83 6.35 -13.93 -0.96
C GLU A 83 5.98 -12.60 -1.62
N ALA A 84 4.73 -12.17 -1.50
CA ALA A 84 4.21 -10.99 -2.17
C ALA A 84 4.09 -9.77 -1.24
N ALA A 85 3.56 -10.00 -0.04
CA ALA A 85 3.29 -8.90 0.88
C ALA A 85 3.26 -9.35 2.35
N ILE A 86 3.61 -8.39 3.24
CA ILE A 86 3.37 -8.51 4.68
C ILE A 86 2.33 -7.46 5.07
N TYR A 87 1.19 -7.91 5.58
CA TYR A 87 0.16 -7.07 6.18
C TYR A 87 0.20 -7.17 7.69
N TYR A 88 -0.13 -6.07 8.36
CA TYR A 88 -0.18 -6.05 9.82
C TYR A 88 -1.63 -6.05 10.31
N SER A 89 -1.92 -6.93 11.27
CA SER A 89 -3.19 -6.92 12.00
C SER A 89 -3.03 -6.22 13.35
N SER A 90 -4.14 -5.71 13.90
CA SER A 90 -4.17 -5.20 15.27
C SER A 90 -3.89 -6.34 16.25
N GLY A 91 -2.71 -6.33 16.87
CA GLY A 91 -2.37 -7.31 17.90
C GLY A 91 -3.14 -7.05 19.20
N THR A 92 -3.64 -8.08 19.85
CA THR A 92 -4.21 -8.02 21.19
C THR A 92 -3.16 -7.75 22.28
N THR A 93 -1.88 -7.80 21.93
CA THR A 93 -0.71 -7.70 22.82
C THR A 93 0.04 -6.36 22.70
N GLY A 94 -0.50 -5.36 22.01
CA GLY A 94 0.04 -4.01 21.90
C GLY A 94 0.77 -3.72 20.59
N PHE A 95 1.59 -4.63 20.04
CA PHE A 95 2.26 -4.44 18.76
C PHE A 95 1.56 -5.17 17.60
N PRO A 96 1.65 -4.65 16.37
CA PRO A 96 1.07 -5.27 15.19
C PRO A 96 1.63 -6.68 14.93
N LYS A 97 0.78 -7.60 14.48
CA LYS A 97 1.20 -8.95 14.07
C LYS A 97 1.35 -9.01 12.56
N ALA A 98 2.50 -9.47 12.09
CA ALA A 98 2.79 -9.65 10.68
C ALA A 98 2.07 -10.87 10.10
N ILE A 99 1.48 -10.71 8.93
CA ILE A 99 0.83 -11.77 8.14
C ILE A 99 1.52 -11.77 6.78
N LEU A 100 2.34 -12.79 6.54
CA LEU A 100 2.99 -13.00 5.26
C LEU A 100 2.01 -13.61 4.26
N LEU A 101 1.91 -13.02 3.09
CA LEU A 101 1.03 -13.45 2.00
C LEU A 101 1.85 -13.76 0.75
N LYS A 102 1.56 -14.89 0.14
CA LYS A 102 2.12 -15.30 -1.15
C LYS A 102 1.32 -14.71 -2.32
N HIS A 103 1.92 -14.71 -3.51
CA HIS A 103 1.25 -14.21 -4.73
C HIS A 103 -0.06 -14.94 -5.00
N HIS A 104 -0.09 -16.28 -4.94
CA HIS A 104 -1.33 -17.03 -5.17
C HIS A 104 -2.45 -16.65 -4.18
N ALA A 105 -2.13 -16.40 -2.91
CA ALA A 105 -3.14 -16.05 -1.90
C ALA A 105 -3.80 -14.69 -2.20
N LEU A 106 -3.00 -13.71 -2.66
CA LEU A 106 -3.52 -12.41 -3.10
C LEU A 106 -4.35 -12.54 -4.38
N ALA A 107 -3.86 -13.28 -5.37
CA ALA A 107 -4.56 -13.51 -6.63
C ALA A 107 -5.89 -14.26 -6.43
N GLN A 108 -5.91 -15.31 -5.60
CA GLN A 108 -7.13 -16.06 -5.32
C GLN A 108 -8.15 -15.22 -4.54
N SER A 109 -7.71 -14.41 -3.56
CA SER A 109 -8.61 -13.50 -2.83
C SER A 109 -9.30 -12.53 -3.79
N ALA A 110 -8.53 -11.89 -4.68
CA ALA A 110 -9.03 -10.95 -5.68
C ALA A 110 -9.99 -11.63 -6.68
N ARG A 111 -9.63 -12.83 -7.14
CA ARG A 111 -10.47 -13.63 -8.05
C ARG A 111 -11.80 -14.03 -7.43
N MET A 112 -11.77 -14.52 -6.18
CA MET A 112 -12.99 -14.93 -5.48
C MET A 112 -13.93 -13.76 -5.27
N GLU A 113 -13.40 -12.60 -4.91
CA GLU A 113 -14.16 -11.37 -4.74
C GLU A 113 -14.79 -10.91 -6.06
N ALA A 114 -14.00 -10.90 -7.13
CA ALA A 114 -14.48 -10.53 -8.46
C ALA A 114 -15.60 -11.47 -8.96
N ILE A 115 -15.47 -12.78 -8.72
CA ILE A 115 -16.51 -13.78 -9.08
C ILE A 115 -17.76 -13.58 -8.23
N HIS A 116 -17.59 -13.41 -6.90
CA HIS A 116 -18.71 -13.27 -5.97
C HIS A 116 -19.57 -12.04 -6.27
N HIS A 117 -18.96 -10.93 -6.61
CA HIS A 117 -19.63 -9.70 -6.99
C HIS A 117 -19.97 -9.60 -8.50
N ALA A 118 -19.65 -10.63 -9.28
CA ALA A 118 -19.82 -10.63 -10.74
C ALA A 118 -19.18 -9.40 -11.41
N THR A 119 -18.02 -8.97 -10.89
CA THR A 119 -17.31 -7.77 -11.35
C THR A 119 -16.84 -7.94 -12.80
N THR A 120 -17.09 -6.95 -13.63
CA THR A 120 -16.71 -6.87 -15.03
C THR A 120 -15.76 -5.69 -15.29
N HIS A 121 -15.20 -5.59 -16.48
CA HIS A 121 -14.37 -4.46 -16.89
C HIS A 121 -15.13 -3.11 -16.95
N ASN A 122 -16.47 -3.14 -16.94
CA ASN A 122 -17.30 -1.94 -16.94
C ASN A 122 -17.54 -1.37 -15.54
N ASP A 123 -17.18 -2.11 -14.50
CA ASP A 123 -17.39 -1.69 -13.13
C ASP A 123 -16.37 -0.67 -12.66
N VAL A 124 -16.80 0.15 -11.70
CA VAL A 124 -15.97 1.15 -11.06
C VAL A 124 -16.03 0.94 -9.55
N PHE A 125 -14.96 0.47 -8.95
CA PHE A 125 -14.84 0.26 -7.52
C PHE A 125 -14.35 1.52 -6.81
N LEU A 126 -15.05 1.97 -5.77
CA LEU A 126 -14.59 3.03 -4.87
C LEU A 126 -13.86 2.43 -3.66
N CYS A 127 -12.56 2.61 -3.61
CA CYS A 127 -11.74 2.17 -2.50
C CYS A 127 -11.77 3.20 -1.36
N ILE A 128 -12.68 3.03 -0.41
CA ILE A 128 -12.81 3.87 0.79
C ILE A 128 -11.81 3.48 1.88
N PRO A 129 -11.64 2.17 2.21
CA PRO A 129 -10.69 1.76 3.22
C PRO A 129 -9.24 2.05 2.78
N PRO A 130 -8.34 2.38 3.74
CA PRO A 130 -6.93 2.55 3.43
C PRO A 130 -6.30 1.29 2.84
N LEU A 131 -5.34 1.46 1.92
CA LEU A 131 -4.70 0.36 1.18
C LEU A 131 -3.91 -0.62 2.07
N TYR A 132 -3.51 -0.23 3.28
CA TYR A 132 -2.91 -1.16 4.25
C TYR A 132 -3.92 -2.13 4.86
N HIS A 133 -5.23 -1.90 4.66
CA HIS A 133 -6.29 -2.76 5.18
C HIS A 133 -6.58 -3.90 4.21
N THR A 134 -6.73 -5.13 4.74
CA THR A 134 -6.98 -6.31 3.91
C THR A 134 -8.26 -6.22 3.10
N GLY A 135 -9.33 -5.57 3.64
CA GLY A 135 -10.59 -5.38 2.93
C GLY A 135 -10.46 -4.51 1.67
N ALA A 136 -9.59 -3.49 1.69
CA ALA A 136 -9.36 -2.65 0.52
C ALA A 136 -8.68 -3.40 -0.62
N LYS A 137 -7.68 -4.25 -0.27
CA LYS A 137 -6.83 -4.89 -1.28
C LYS A 137 -7.58 -5.85 -2.20
N MET A 138 -8.58 -6.58 -1.68
CA MET A 138 -9.28 -7.60 -2.45
C MET A 138 -10.00 -7.00 -3.66
N HIS A 139 -10.70 -5.89 -3.47
CA HIS A 139 -11.42 -5.23 -4.56
C HIS A 139 -10.50 -4.49 -5.53
N TRP A 140 -9.49 -3.75 -5.06
CA TRP A 140 -8.63 -3.05 -6.00
C TRP A 140 -7.69 -3.99 -6.76
N PHE A 141 -7.24 -5.11 -6.17
CA PHE A 141 -6.59 -6.19 -6.91
C PHE A 141 -7.59 -6.91 -7.84
N GLY A 142 -8.86 -7.06 -7.42
CA GLY A 142 -9.93 -7.54 -8.27
C GLY A 142 -10.13 -6.66 -9.50
N SER A 143 -10.03 -5.34 -9.35
CA SER A 143 -10.08 -4.41 -10.48
C SER A 143 -8.93 -4.61 -11.47
N LEU A 144 -7.70 -4.87 -11.00
CA LEU A 144 -6.59 -5.23 -11.86
C LEU A 144 -6.84 -6.55 -12.60
N PHE A 145 -7.44 -7.53 -11.92
CA PHE A 145 -7.75 -8.84 -12.50
C PHE A 145 -8.83 -8.77 -13.58
N THR A 146 -9.87 -7.96 -13.39
CA THR A 146 -11.01 -7.83 -14.32
C THR A 146 -10.82 -6.75 -15.37
N GLY A 147 -9.81 -5.88 -15.23
CA GLY A 147 -9.62 -4.69 -16.05
C GLY A 147 -10.62 -3.57 -15.74
N SER A 148 -11.28 -3.63 -14.57
CA SER A 148 -12.20 -2.59 -14.12
C SER A 148 -11.46 -1.38 -13.53
N LYS A 149 -12.19 -0.29 -13.29
CA LYS A 149 -11.61 0.93 -12.70
C LYS A 149 -11.65 0.86 -11.18
N ALA A 150 -10.53 1.18 -10.52
CA ALA A 150 -10.50 1.46 -9.09
C ALA A 150 -10.26 2.94 -8.83
N VAL A 151 -11.10 3.55 -8.00
CA VAL A 151 -10.98 4.94 -7.55
C VAL A 151 -10.46 4.94 -6.12
N LEU A 152 -9.25 5.44 -5.92
CA LEU A 152 -8.64 5.58 -4.60
C LEU A 152 -9.08 6.91 -3.98
N LEU A 153 -9.81 6.85 -2.88
CA LEU A 153 -10.34 8.03 -2.23
C LEU A 153 -9.34 8.61 -1.24
N LYS A 154 -8.98 9.90 -1.42
CA LYS A 154 -8.18 10.63 -0.45
C LYS A 154 -9.09 11.21 0.64
N GLY A 155 -9.19 10.51 1.76
CA GLY A 155 -10.07 10.87 2.87
C GLY A 155 -11.45 10.22 2.74
N ASN A 156 -12.14 10.09 3.86
CA ASN A 156 -13.38 9.32 3.98
C ASN A 156 -14.55 10.14 4.53
N SER A 157 -14.57 11.45 4.26
CA SER A 157 -15.75 12.27 4.63
C SER A 157 -16.96 11.83 3.78
N PRO A 158 -18.19 11.87 4.35
CA PRO A 158 -19.39 11.56 3.60
C PRO A 158 -19.50 12.34 2.28
N GLN A 159 -19.15 13.63 2.30
CA GLN A 159 -19.18 14.48 1.10
C GLN A 159 -18.21 13.97 0.01
N ALA A 160 -16.99 13.61 0.39
CA ALA A 160 -15.99 13.09 -0.55
C ALA A 160 -16.44 11.76 -1.16
N ILE A 161 -17.06 10.88 -0.35
CA ILE A 161 -17.61 9.60 -0.82
C ILE A 161 -18.73 9.85 -1.82
N PHE A 162 -19.75 10.66 -1.48
CA PHE A 162 -20.88 10.94 -2.39
C PHE A 162 -20.42 11.64 -3.67
N GLN A 163 -19.45 12.55 -3.57
CA GLN A 163 -18.89 13.22 -4.74
C GLN A 163 -18.20 12.20 -5.65
N ALA A 164 -17.35 11.33 -5.11
CA ALA A 164 -16.65 10.31 -5.87
C ALA A 164 -17.64 9.31 -6.52
N VAL A 165 -18.63 8.83 -5.79
CA VAL A 165 -19.67 7.95 -6.34
C VAL A 165 -20.35 8.59 -7.52
N SER A 166 -20.75 9.87 -7.41
CA SER A 166 -21.45 10.58 -8.48
C SER A 166 -20.56 10.91 -9.67
N SER A 167 -19.36 11.50 -9.43
CA SER A 167 -18.46 11.95 -10.50
C SER A 167 -17.84 10.81 -11.27
N GLU A 168 -17.47 9.73 -10.57
CA GLU A 168 -16.79 8.57 -11.16
C GLU A 168 -17.76 7.47 -11.59
N ARG A 169 -19.05 7.63 -11.26
CA ARG A 169 -20.11 6.62 -11.51
C ARG A 169 -19.77 5.27 -10.91
N CYS A 170 -19.37 5.26 -9.63
CA CYS A 170 -18.99 4.01 -8.96
C CYS A 170 -20.16 3.02 -8.93
N SER A 171 -19.92 1.81 -9.37
CA SER A 171 -20.89 0.69 -9.34
C SER A 171 -20.71 -0.21 -8.13
N ILE A 172 -19.52 -0.18 -7.50
CA ILE A 172 -19.17 -0.95 -6.30
C ILE A 172 -18.58 0.01 -5.26
N VAL A 173 -19.13 -0.02 -4.03
CA VAL A 173 -18.74 0.86 -2.91
C VAL A 173 -18.49 0.05 -1.65
#